data_090c76d585edd65e60a1251ee27e5dfa
#
_entry.id   090c76d585edd65e60a1251ee27e5dfa
#
_cell.length_a   1.000
_cell.length_b   1.000
_cell.length_c   1.000
_cell.angle_alpha   90.00
_cell.angle_beta   90.00
_cell.angle_gamma   90.00
#
_symmetry.space_group_name_H-M   'P 1'
#
loop_
_entity.id
_entity.type
_entity.pdbx_description
1 polymer ?
#
loop_
_entity_poly.entity_id
_entity_poly.type
_entity_poly.pdbx_seq_one_letter_code
_entity_poly.pdbx_strand_id
1 'polypeptide(L)'
;KLKETLESELMKTKNLFLPFSESDELEELVNNILRNFRNSNRKGTKSPQKIFDVSQIISSFRLIKDKSEIQTMKYAAMISSNAHKRAMKFCKPGRHEYEIEAELLHEFRKFGSSFAAYPSIVASGPNSCILHHKAGDRILKKKDILLIDAGCEFNGYASDITRSFPTSGKFSSPQRDIYEVVLTSQKKAIEIIKPGIDFYEPHAVAVREISQGLIDIGLIKNKSIDEVIENQLYKIFFMHKTGHWLGMDVHDVGDYSTPLKTGMTFTIEPGCYIRPSKEIDKIFWNIGIRI
;
A
#
# COMPACT_ATOMS: atom_id res chain seq x y z
N LYS A 1 -22.18 -7.75 -30.18
CA LYS A 1 -21.18 -6.89 -30.85
C LYS A 1 -19.75 -7.20 -30.37
N LEU A 2 -19.42 -7.15 -29.06
CA LEU A 2 -18.08 -7.49 -28.55
C LEU A 2 -17.70 -8.94 -28.87
N LYS A 3 -18.59 -9.91 -28.57
CA LYS A 3 -18.39 -11.33 -28.83
C LYS A 3 -18.12 -11.61 -30.32
N GLU A 4 -18.94 -11.07 -31.20
CA GLU A 4 -18.80 -11.25 -32.66
C GLU A 4 -17.48 -10.71 -33.22
N THR A 5 -17.07 -9.52 -32.71
CA THR A 5 -15.78 -8.92 -33.06
C THR A 5 -14.63 -9.81 -32.58
N LEU A 6 -14.70 -10.26 -31.32
CA LEU A 6 -13.67 -11.13 -30.74
C LEU A 6 -13.57 -12.47 -31.47
N GLU A 7 -14.69 -13.10 -31.81
CA GLU A 7 -14.73 -14.32 -32.66
C GLU A 7 -14.05 -14.11 -34.01
N SER A 8 -14.37 -13.00 -34.68
CA SER A 8 -13.76 -12.67 -35.97
C SER A 8 -12.25 -12.48 -35.89
N GLU A 9 -11.75 -11.82 -34.85
CA GLU A 9 -10.30 -11.60 -34.69
C GLU A 9 -9.58 -12.89 -34.26
N LEU A 10 -10.14 -13.69 -33.39
CA LEU A 10 -9.54 -14.94 -32.93
C LEU A 10 -9.38 -15.96 -34.07
N MET A 11 -10.30 -15.97 -35.05
CA MET A 11 -10.17 -16.83 -36.27
C MET A 11 -8.96 -16.47 -37.16
N LYS A 12 -8.44 -15.24 -37.04
CA LYS A 12 -7.32 -14.75 -37.85
C LYS A 12 -5.96 -15.03 -37.22
N THR A 13 -5.91 -15.42 -35.91
CA THR A 13 -4.69 -15.51 -35.11
C THR A 13 -4.28 -16.96 -34.88
N LYS A 14 -2.96 -17.20 -34.78
CA LYS A 14 -2.39 -18.48 -34.32
C LYS A 14 -2.12 -18.52 -32.83
N ASN A 15 -1.82 -17.37 -32.25
CA ASN A 15 -1.47 -17.20 -30.84
C ASN A 15 -2.43 -16.22 -30.21
N LEU A 16 -2.83 -16.51 -29.00
CA LEU A 16 -3.61 -15.64 -28.14
C LEU A 16 -2.78 -15.29 -26.90
N PHE A 17 -2.67 -14.00 -26.62
CA PHE A 17 -2.08 -13.47 -25.39
C PHE A 17 -3.21 -12.96 -24.50
N LEU A 18 -3.38 -13.55 -23.33
CA LEU A 18 -4.46 -13.26 -22.40
C LEU A 18 -3.90 -13.17 -20.99
N PRO A 19 -4.23 -12.15 -20.20
CA PRO A 19 -3.92 -12.15 -18.77
C PRO A 19 -4.82 -13.18 -18.06
N PHE A 20 -4.22 -14.16 -17.40
CA PHE A 20 -4.95 -15.14 -16.60
C PHE A 20 -5.23 -14.60 -15.21
N SER A 21 -6.40 -14.95 -14.66
CA SER A 21 -6.84 -14.61 -13.29
C SER A 21 -7.07 -13.12 -13.03
N GLU A 22 -7.16 -12.28 -14.07
CA GLU A 22 -7.50 -10.86 -13.93
C GLU A 22 -8.99 -10.57 -14.15
N SER A 23 -9.69 -11.42 -14.97
CA SER A 23 -11.12 -11.27 -15.24
C SER A 23 -11.76 -12.59 -15.60
N ASP A 24 -12.51 -13.17 -14.66
CA ASP A 24 -13.27 -14.41 -14.85
C ASP A 24 -14.22 -14.31 -16.04
N GLU A 25 -14.88 -13.17 -16.21
CA GLU A 25 -15.83 -12.94 -17.34
C GLU A 25 -15.15 -12.99 -18.70
N LEU A 26 -13.96 -12.40 -18.82
CA LEU A 26 -13.20 -12.40 -20.06
C LEU A 26 -12.68 -13.81 -20.38
N GLU A 27 -12.15 -14.50 -19.39
CA GLU A 27 -11.66 -15.87 -19.54
C GLU A 27 -12.79 -16.82 -19.93
N GLU A 28 -13.94 -16.72 -19.29
CA GLU A 28 -15.10 -17.53 -19.64
C GLU A 28 -15.58 -17.25 -21.07
N LEU A 29 -15.67 -15.99 -21.47
CA LEU A 29 -16.04 -15.57 -22.82
C LEU A 29 -15.08 -16.17 -23.85
N VAL A 30 -13.77 -16.02 -23.66
CA VAL A 30 -12.73 -16.55 -24.55
C VAL A 30 -12.79 -18.07 -24.61
N ASN A 31 -12.90 -18.74 -23.47
CA ASN A 31 -13.00 -20.20 -23.40
C ASN A 31 -14.23 -20.73 -24.14
N ASN A 32 -15.37 -20.05 -24.02
CA ASN A 32 -16.60 -20.42 -24.75
C ASN A 32 -16.42 -20.26 -26.26
N ILE A 33 -15.78 -19.18 -26.72
CA ILE A 33 -15.48 -18.97 -28.14
C ILE A 33 -14.54 -20.06 -28.67
N LEU A 34 -13.45 -20.34 -27.97
CA LEU A 34 -12.47 -21.36 -28.37
C LEU A 34 -13.10 -22.76 -28.37
N ARG A 35 -13.98 -23.07 -27.46
CA ARG A 35 -14.75 -24.33 -27.42
C ARG A 35 -15.64 -24.46 -28.65
N ASN A 36 -16.33 -23.39 -29.04
CA ASN A 36 -17.15 -23.34 -30.23
C ASN A 36 -16.31 -23.55 -31.53
N PHE A 37 -15.12 -22.94 -31.62
CA PHE A 37 -14.22 -23.16 -32.74
C PHE A 37 -13.78 -24.62 -32.85
N ARG A 38 -13.39 -25.25 -31.74
CA ARG A 38 -13.01 -26.67 -31.71
C ARG A 38 -14.16 -27.60 -32.16
N ASN A 39 -15.38 -27.32 -31.72
CA ASN A 39 -16.57 -28.07 -32.11
C ASN A 39 -16.92 -27.88 -33.61
N SER A 40 -16.56 -26.73 -34.18
CA SER A 40 -16.80 -26.38 -35.60
C SER A 40 -15.64 -26.77 -36.53
N ASN A 41 -14.59 -27.41 -36.02
CA ASN A 41 -13.35 -27.71 -36.74
C ASN A 41 -13.55 -28.58 -37.99
N ARG A 42 -14.62 -29.40 -38.03
CA ARG A 42 -15.05 -30.15 -39.22
C ARG A 42 -15.43 -29.28 -40.42
N LYS A 43 -15.65 -27.96 -40.20
CA LYS A 43 -15.98 -26.97 -41.23
C LYS A 43 -14.78 -26.12 -41.63
N GLY A 44 -13.55 -26.47 -41.21
CA GLY A 44 -12.33 -25.72 -41.53
C GLY A 44 -12.16 -24.42 -40.76
N THR A 45 -12.86 -24.24 -39.65
CA THR A 45 -12.72 -23.04 -38.81
C THR A 45 -11.33 -23.01 -38.19
N LYS A 46 -10.59 -21.93 -38.42
CA LYS A 46 -9.29 -21.69 -37.78
C LYS A 46 -9.52 -21.20 -36.36
N SER A 47 -8.62 -21.58 -35.46
CA SER A 47 -8.61 -21.11 -34.06
C SER A 47 -7.19 -20.91 -33.58
N PRO A 48 -6.97 -20.11 -32.53
CA PRO A 48 -5.67 -20.01 -31.86
C PRO A 48 -5.17 -21.39 -31.42
N GLN A 49 -3.91 -21.67 -31.73
CA GLN A 49 -3.28 -22.96 -31.39
C GLN A 49 -2.54 -22.90 -30.05
N LYS A 50 -2.15 -21.71 -29.65
CA LYS A 50 -1.42 -21.46 -28.38
C LYS A 50 -2.05 -20.29 -27.64
N ILE A 51 -2.14 -20.42 -26.33
CA ILE A 51 -2.53 -19.35 -25.42
C ILE A 51 -1.33 -19.10 -24.51
N PHE A 52 -0.96 -17.84 -24.39
CA PHE A 52 0.14 -17.38 -23.52
C PHE A 52 -0.42 -16.46 -22.46
N ASP A 53 0.02 -16.65 -21.23
CA ASP A 53 -0.20 -15.68 -20.18
C ASP A 53 0.67 -14.44 -20.45
N VAL A 54 0.02 -13.28 -20.54
CA VAL A 54 0.69 -12.00 -20.77
C VAL A 54 0.99 -11.26 -19.47
N SER A 55 0.47 -11.71 -18.35
CA SER A 55 0.55 -11.03 -17.06
C SER A 55 1.99 -10.77 -16.61
N GLN A 56 2.89 -11.76 -16.75
CA GLN A 56 4.30 -11.58 -16.42
C GLN A 56 5.01 -10.56 -17.31
N ILE A 57 4.67 -10.52 -18.60
CA ILE A 57 5.24 -9.56 -19.55
C ILE A 57 4.80 -8.15 -19.18
N ILE A 58 3.50 -7.95 -18.96
CA ILE A 58 2.94 -6.66 -18.54
C ILE A 58 3.55 -6.22 -17.21
N SER A 59 3.62 -7.11 -16.24
CA SER A 59 4.20 -6.83 -14.92
C SER A 59 5.67 -6.39 -15.02
N SER A 60 6.45 -7.03 -15.89
CA SER A 60 7.86 -6.64 -16.10
C SER A 60 8.02 -5.25 -16.71
N PHE A 61 7.12 -4.86 -17.62
CA PHE A 61 7.11 -3.49 -18.18
C PHE A 61 6.66 -2.46 -17.13
N ARG A 62 5.63 -2.77 -16.34
CA ARG A 62 5.10 -1.86 -15.31
C ARG A 62 6.06 -1.68 -14.14
N LEU A 63 6.90 -2.68 -13.84
CA LEU A 63 7.81 -2.67 -12.68
C LEU A 63 8.86 -1.55 -12.79
N ILE A 64 9.40 -1.30 -13.99
CA ILE A 64 10.43 -0.28 -14.21
C ILE A 64 9.80 0.91 -14.93
N LYS A 65 9.62 2.00 -14.19
CA LYS A 65 9.00 3.23 -14.68
C LYS A 65 9.99 4.05 -15.51
N ASP A 66 9.51 4.57 -16.62
CA ASP A 66 10.26 5.54 -17.43
C ASP A 66 10.25 6.95 -16.80
N LYS A 67 10.90 7.90 -17.48
CA LYS A 67 11.01 9.28 -16.97
C LYS A 67 9.67 10.00 -16.90
N SER A 68 8.74 9.72 -17.80
CA SER A 68 7.42 10.37 -17.85
C SER A 68 6.50 9.82 -16.78
N GLU A 69 6.53 8.50 -16.56
CA GLU A 69 5.82 7.82 -15.48
C GLU A 69 6.27 8.34 -14.11
N ILE A 70 7.60 8.42 -13.90
CA ILE A 70 8.17 8.98 -12.65
C ILE A 70 7.74 10.43 -12.43
N GLN A 71 7.66 11.25 -13.48
CA GLN A 71 7.18 12.64 -13.35
C GLN A 71 5.69 12.68 -12.94
N THR A 72 4.86 11.83 -13.53
CA THR A 72 3.44 11.71 -13.16
C THR A 72 3.28 11.27 -11.71
N MET A 73 4.02 10.23 -11.27
CA MET A 73 4.02 9.77 -9.90
C MET A 73 4.51 10.83 -8.90
N LYS A 74 5.54 11.60 -9.25
CA LYS A 74 6.00 12.75 -8.43
C LYS A 74 4.91 13.81 -8.28
N TYR A 75 4.14 14.07 -9.33
CA TYR A 75 3.04 15.02 -9.26
C TYR A 75 1.90 14.49 -8.38
N ALA A 76 1.51 13.22 -8.53
CA ALA A 76 0.54 12.57 -7.64
C ALA A 76 0.99 12.62 -6.17
N ALA A 77 2.25 12.30 -5.89
CA ALA A 77 2.82 12.38 -4.55
C ALA A 77 2.84 13.82 -3.99
N MET A 78 3.07 14.83 -4.84
CA MET A 78 3.00 16.25 -4.45
C MET A 78 1.56 16.63 -4.05
N ILE A 79 0.55 16.24 -4.84
CA ILE A 79 -0.87 16.47 -4.51
C ILE A 79 -1.18 15.85 -3.16
N SER A 80 -0.83 14.58 -2.96
CA SER A 80 -1.09 13.86 -1.71
C SER A 80 -0.35 14.46 -0.51
N SER A 81 0.90 14.87 -0.69
CA SER A 81 1.65 15.59 0.35
C SER A 81 0.97 16.90 0.77
N ASN A 82 0.43 17.66 -0.19
CA ASN A 82 -0.30 18.89 0.10
C ASN A 82 -1.64 18.60 0.81
N ALA A 83 -2.34 17.51 0.43
CA ALA A 83 -3.55 17.07 1.10
C ALA A 83 -3.27 16.70 2.57
N HIS A 84 -2.19 15.95 2.86
CA HIS A 84 -1.77 15.67 4.23
C HIS A 84 -1.46 16.94 5.02
N LYS A 85 -0.73 17.91 4.43
CA LYS A 85 -0.46 19.21 5.09
C LYS A 85 -1.75 19.99 5.38
N ARG A 86 -2.73 19.92 4.47
CA ARG A 86 -4.04 20.53 4.66
C ARG A 86 -4.80 19.86 5.80
N ALA A 87 -4.86 18.51 5.79
CA ALA A 87 -5.49 17.74 6.85
C ALA A 87 -4.85 18.00 8.22
N MET A 88 -3.51 18.07 8.30
CA MET A 88 -2.80 18.43 9.53
C MET A 88 -3.17 19.81 10.06
N LYS A 89 -3.29 20.81 9.19
CA LYS A 89 -3.71 22.18 9.57
C LYS A 89 -5.17 22.25 10.03
N PHE A 90 -6.04 21.45 9.43
CA PHE A 90 -7.47 21.39 9.77
C PHE A 90 -7.74 20.55 11.03
N CYS A 91 -6.87 19.58 11.33
CA CYS A 91 -7.01 18.66 12.45
C CYS A 91 -7.00 19.41 13.79
N LYS A 92 -8.05 19.16 14.59
CA LYS A 92 -8.15 19.59 15.97
C LYS A 92 -9.14 18.71 16.74
N PRO A 93 -9.04 18.60 18.07
CA PRO A 93 -10.06 17.93 18.89
C PRO A 93 -11.46 18.47 18.60
N GLY A 94 -12.45 17.60 18.59
CA GLY A 94 -13.85 17.92 18.30
C GLY A 94 -14.26 17.74 16.82
N ARG A 95 -13.31 17.55 15.91
CA ARG A 95 -13.59 17.15 14.52
C ARG A 95 -13.89 15.66 14.43
N HIS A 96 -14.58 15.23 13.37
CA HIS A 96 -14.80 13.83 13.03
C HIS A 96 -13.75 13.33 12.04
N GLU A 97 -13.51 12.02 12.00
CA GLU A 97 -12.60 11.39 11.04
C GLU A 97 -13.02 11.70 9.59
N TYR A 98 -14.33 11.61 9.26
CA TYR A 98 -14.83 11.93 7.92
C TYR A 98 -14.63 13.40 7.52
N GLU A 99 -14.57 14.34 8.47
CA GLU A 99 -14.27 15.75 8.16
C GLU A 99 -12.81 15.91 7.69
N ILE A 100 -11.90 15.14 8.28
CA ILE A 100 -10.49 15.13 7.86
C ILE A 100 -10.35 14.48 6.48
N GLU A 101 -11.09 13.38 6.23
CA GLU A 101 -11.13 12.75 4.91
C GLU A 101 -11.64 13.71 3.83
N ALA A 102 -12.69 14.48 4.12
CA ALA A 102 -13.22 15.47 3.20
C ALA A 102 -12.17 16.53 2.78
N GLU A 103 -11.27 16.93 3.71
CA GLU A 103 -10.18 17.85 3.40
C GLU A 103 -9.11 17.22 2.48
N LEU A 104 -8.83 15.93 2.64
CA LEU A 104 -7.95 15.19 1.74
C LEU A 104 -8.54 15.14 0.32
N LEU A 105 -9.79 14.69 0.22
CA LEU A 105 -10.50 14.54 -1.06
C LEU A 105 -10.65 15.90 -1.78
N HIS A 106 -10.94 16.95 -1.03
CA HIS A 106 -11.00 18.32 -1.58
C HIS A 106 -9.66 18.70 -2.25
N GLU A 107 -8.53 18.45 -1.57
CA GLU A 107 -7.21 18.82 -2.10
C GLU A 107 -6.86 17.98 -3.33
N PHE A 108 -7.17 16.67 -3.34
CA PHE A 108 -7.00 15.81 -4.50
C PHE A 108 -7.76 16.39 -5.72
N ARG A 109 -9.04 16.68 -5.56
CA ARG A 109 -9.88 17.22 -6.64
C ARG A 109 -9.43 18.59 -7.12
N LYS A 110 -9.02 19.46 -6.20
CA LYS A 110 -8.56 20.82 -6.50
C LYS A 110 -7.35 20.83 -7.43
N PHE A 111 -6.46 19.82 -7.32
CA PHE A 111 -5.26 19.71 -8.13
C PHE A 111 -5.37 18.73 -9.29
N GLY A 112 -6.58 18.34 -9.67
CA GLY A 112 -6.87 17.62 -10.91
C GLY A 112 -6.87 16.10 -10.79
N SER A 113 -6.70 15.53 -9.59
CA SER A 113 -6.95 14.10 -9.39
C SER A 113 -8.43 13.77 -9.57
N SER A 114 -8.75 12.69 -10.25
CA SER A 114 -10.14 12.27 -10.46
C SER A 114 -10.73 11.58 -9.24
N PHE A 115 -9.91 10.84 -8.48
CA PHE A 115 -10.32 10.08 -7.29
C PHE A 115 -9.11 9.73 -6.42
N ALA A 116 -9.37 9.23 -5.21
CA ALA A 116 -8.34 8.65 -4.37
C ALA A 116 -7.85 7.31 -4.98
N ALA A 117 -6.56 7.03 -4.91
CA ALA A 117 -5.98 5.78 -5.41
C ALA A 117 -6.52 4.54 -4.65
N TYR A 118 -6.95 4.74 -3.42
CA TYR A 118 -7.56 3.75 -2.54
C TYR A 118 -8.46 4.45 -1.51
N PRO A 119 -9.38 3.73 -0.85
CA PRO A 119 -10.17 4.30 0.23
C PRO A 119 -9.28 4.84 1.34
N SER A 120 -9.35 6.15 1.59
CA SER A 120 -8.49 6.81 2.57
C SER A 120 -8.70 6.25 3.98
N ILE A 121 -7.62 6.01 4.69
CA ILE A 121 -7.63 5.64 6.09
C ILE A 121 -7.43 6.91 6.91
N VAL A 122 -8.41 7.26 7.73
CA VAL A 122 -8.33 8.36 8.70
C VAL A 122 -8.75 7.81 10.04
N ALA A 123 -7.78 7.48 10.89
CA ALA A 123 -7.96 6.65 12.07
C ALA A 123 -7.46 7.35 13.33
N SER A 124 -8.36 7.66 14.25
CA SER A 124 -8.03 8.38 15.49
C SER A 124 -8.04 7.48 16.74
N GLY A 125 -7.11 7.69 17.65
CA GLY A 125 -7.02 6.95 18.92
C GLY A 125 -7.07 5.43 18.73
N PRO A 126 -8.03 4.67 19.31
CA PRO A 126 -8.11 3.23 19.14
C PRO A 126 -8.18 2.76 17.69
N ASN A 127 -8.82 3.55 16.79
CA ASN A 127 -8.95 3.22 15.39
C ASN A 127 -7.58 3.21 14.68
N SER A 128 -6.60 3.96 15.16
CA SER A 128 -5.23 3.96 14.61
C SER A 128 -4.53 2.59 14.70
N CYS A 129 -5.05 1.68 15.54
CA CYS A 129 -4.58 0.30 15.64
C CYS A 129 -5.33 -0.68 14.72
N ILE A 130 -6.19 -0.19 13.82
CA ILE A 130 -6.92 -0.98 12.81
C ILE A 130 -6.34 -0.66 11.45
N LEU A 131 -5.67 -1.64 10.82
CA LEU A 131 -4.85 -1.42 9.62
C LEU A 131 -5.61 -0.76 8.47
N HIS A 132 -6.82 -1.25 8.17
CA HIS A 132 -7.68 -0.75 7.08
C HIS A 132 -8.96 -0.11 7.64
N HIS A 133 -8.79 0.79 8.62
CA HIS A 133 -9.91 1.54 9.17
C HIS A 133 -10.50 2.49 8.11
N LYS A 134 -11.82 2.53 8.03
CA LYS A 134 -12.53 3.52 7.21
C LYS A 134 -12.90 4.72 8.07
N ALA A 135 -12.69 5.92 7.55
CA ALA A 135 -13.10 7.16 8.22
C ALA A 135 -14.59 7.10 8.63
N GLY A 136 -14.86 7.36 9.89
CA GLY A 136 -16.20 7.27 10.47
C GLY A 136 -16.60 8.54 11.22
N ASP A 137 -17.63 8.40 12.03
CA ASP A 137 -18.21 9.47 12.86
C ASP A 137 -17.47 9.68 14.19
N ARG A 138 -16.36 8.96 14.42
CA ARG A 138 -15.57 9.13 15.64
C ARG A 138 -15.05 10.55 15.76
N ILE A 139 -15.30 11.17 16.93
CA ILE A 139 -14.79 12.49 17.28
C ILE A 139 -13.35 12.39 17.76
N LEU A 140 -12.45 13.19 17.17
CA LEU A 140 -11.05 13.31 17.56
C LEU A 140 -10.94 13.87 18.99
N LYS A 141 -10.27 13.16 19.88
CA LYS A 141 -10.02 13.58 21.26
C LYS A 141 -8.62 14.20 21.42
N LYS A 142 -8.44 15.09 22.37
CA LYS A 142 -7.18 15.83 22.62
C LYS A 142 -5.95 14.92 22.81
N LYS A 143 -6.15 13.70 23.31
CA LYS A 143 -5.05 12.73 23.55
C LYS A 143 -4.88 11.70 22.44
N ASP A 144 -5.65 11.78 21.36
CA ASP A 144 -5.57 10.81 20.28
C ASP A 144 -4.34 11.07 19.39
N ILE A 145 -3.77 10.01 18.87
CA ILE A 145 -3.02 10.04 17.60
C ILE A 145 -4.04 9.99 16.46
N LEU A 146 -3.79 10.74 15.41
CA LEU A 146 -4.45 10.60 14.12
C LEU A 146 -3.47 10.00 13.13
N LEU A 147 -3.78 8.83 12.62
CA LEU A 147 -3.10 8.18 11.53
C LEU A 147 -3.90 8.44 10.26
N ILE A 148 -3.26 9.02 9.26
CA ILE A 148 -3.82 9.20 7.91
C ILE A 148 -2.95 8.42 6.95
N ASP A 149 -3.60 7.55 6.18
CA ASP A 149 -3.03 6.84 5.04
C ASP A 149 -3.92 7.12 3.83
N ALA A 150 -3.42 7.96 2.93
CA ALA A 150 -4.19 8.46 1.81
C ALA A 150 -3.29 8.88 0.65
N GLY A 151 -3.69 8.51 -0.54
CA GLY A 151 -3.06 8.89 -1.79
C GLY A 151 -4.07 9.16 -2.88
N CYS A 152 -3.74 10.06 -3.79
CA CYS A 152 -4.54 10.30 -4.98
C CYS A 152 -4.05 9.47 -6.17
N GLU A 153 -4.95 9.20 -7.11
CA GLU A 153 -4.58 8.81 -8.46
C GLU A 153 -4.49 10.07 -9.34
N PHE A 154 -3.46 10.15 -10.15
CA PHE A 154 -3.30 11.21 -11.14
C PHE A 154 -2.79 10.63 -12.47
N ASN A 155 -3.58 10.82 -13.54
CA ASN A 155 -3.27 10.34 -14.90
C ASN A 155 -2.89 8.85 -14.94
N GLY A 156 -3.62 8.00 -14.21
CA GLY A 156 -3.42 6.56 -14.17
C GLY A 156 -2.32 6.09 -13.21
N TYR A 157 -1.75 6.96 -12.37
CA TYR A 157 -0.72 6.59 -11.39
C TYR A 157 -1.15 6.92 -9.98
N ALA A 158 -0.98 5.95 -9.10
CA ALA A 158 -1.25 6.07 -7.68
C ALA A 158 -0.12 6.80 -6.95
N SER A 159 -0.48 7.45 -5.86
CA SER A 159 0.42 7.83 -4.78
C SER A 159 -0.05 7.22 -3.47
N ASP A 160 0.87 7.04 -2.54
CA ASP A 160 0.61 6.38 -1.26
C ASP A 160 1.46 7.05 -0.17
N ILE A 161 0.78 7.66 0.82
CA ILE A 161 1.44 8.38 1.90
C ILE A 161 0.73 8.10 3.22
N THR A 162 1.46 7.58 4.19
CA THR A 162 0.97 7.50 5.57
C THR A 162 1.68 8.52 6.47
N ARG A 163 0.92 9.19 7.34
CA ARG A 163 1.47 10.05 8.41
C ARG A 163 0.64 9.91 9.68
N SER A 164 1.35 9.84 10.81
CA SER A 164 0.74 9.82 12.15
C SER A 164 1.16 11.06 12.94
N PHE A 165 0.22 11.70 13.60
CA PHE A 165 0.50 12.90 14.39
C PHE A 165 -0.55 13.09 15.51
N PRO A 166 -0.22 13.82 16.61
CA PRO A 166 -1.16 14.05 17.70
C PRO A 166 -2.20 15.10 17.32
N THR A 167 -3.48 14.83 17.61
CA THR A 167 -4.60 15.74 17.35
C THR A 167 -4.48 17.08 18.06
N SER A 168 -3.72 17.13 19.15
CA SER A 168 -3.42 18.34 19.93
C SER A 168 -2.20 19.12 19.44
N GLY A 169 -1.50 18.64 18.43
CA GLY A 169 -0.23 19.21 17.95
C GLY A 169 1.00 18.88 18.79
N LYS A 170 0.86 18.15 19.92
CA LYS A 170 1.96 17.78 20.81
C LYS A 170 1.84 16.32 21.25
N PHE A 171 2.90 15.53 20.99
CA PHE A 171 2.99 14.15 21.46
C PHE A 171 3.06 14.08 23.00
N SER A 172 2.38 13.10 23.60
CA SER A 172 2.73 12.64 24.94
C SER A 172 4.04 11.83 24.88
N SER A 173 4.66 11.59 26.06
CA SER A 173 5.91 10.79 26.08
C SER A 173 5.73 9.42 25.45
N PRO A 174 4.74 8.58 25.83
CA PRO A 174 4.57 7.27 25.20
C PRO A 174 4.29 7.33 23.69
N GLN A 175 3.55 8.35 23.22
CA GLN A 175 3.30 8.54 21.79
C GLN A 175 4.59 8.88 21.03
N ARG A 176 5.43 9.74 21.64
CA ARG A 176 6.72 10.10 21.06
C ARG A 176 7.65 8.89 20.99
N ASP A 177 7.72 8.11 22.07
CA ASP A 177 8.59 6.93 22.14
C ASP A 177 8.27 5.95 21.00
N ILE A 178 6.98 5.63 20.77
CA ILE A 178 6.54 4.79 19.66
C ILE A 178 6.83 5.45 18.30
N TYR A 179 6.57 6.76 18.20
CA TYR A 179 6.80 7.50 16.94
C TYR A 179 8.27 7.47 16.53
N GLU A 180 9.18 7.70 17.45
CA GLU A 180 10.64 7.68 17.19
C GLU A 180 11.14 6.28 16.80
N VAL A 181 10.59 5.21 17.41
CA VAL A 181 10.89 3.83 17.00
C VAL A 181 10.51 3.61 15.54
N VAL A 182 9.29 3.99 15.12
CA VAL A 182 8.83 3.81 13.74
C VAL A 182 9.60 4.70 12.77
N LEU A 183 9.86 5.97 13.14
CA LEU A 183 10.61 6.91 12.30
C LEU A 183 12.06 6.44 12.08
N THR A 184 12.72 5.94 13.13
CA THR A 184 14.08 5.40 13.04
C THR A 184 14.11 4.18 12.11
N SER A 185 13.14 3.28 12.29
CA SER A 185 12.97 2.11 11.43
C SER A 185 12.79 2.49 9.95
N GLN A 186 11.93 3.47 9.63
CA GLN A 186 11.73 3.95 8.28
C GLN A 186 13.01 4.53 7.69
N LYS A 187 13.67 5.43 8.41
CA LYS A 187 14.91 6.07 7.94
C LYS A 187 15.99 5.05 7.61
N LYS A 188 16.25 4.10 8.52
CA LYS A 188 17.27 3.07 8.31
C LYS A 188 16.90 2.11 7.17
N ALA A 189 15.62 1.77 7.01
CA ALA A 189 15.17 0.98 5.88
C ALA A 189 15.39 1.71 4.55
N ILE A 190 15.15 3.03 4.49
CA ILE A 190 15.40 3.85 3.29
C ILE A 190 16.91 3.97 2.99
N GLU A 191 17.74 4.16 4.01
CA GLU A 191 19.19 4.37 3.86
C GLU A 191 19.91 3.24 3.13
N ILE A 192 19.44 2.00 3.25
CA ILE A 192 20.07 0.84 2.58
C ILE A 192 19.62 0.65 1.13
N ILE A 193 18.58 1.38 0.68
CA ILE A 193 17.99 1.18 -0.65
C ILE A 193 18.96 1.62 -1.74
N LYS A 194 19.35 0.69 -2.59
CA LYS A 194 20.19 0.90 -3.78
C LYS A 194 19.93 -0.21 -4.80
N PRO A 195 20.25 0.02 -6.08
CA PRO A 195 20.19 -1.06 -7.07
C PRO A 195 21.02 -2.28 -6.65
N GLY A 196 20.44 -3.45 -6.86
CA GLY A 196 21.08 -4.75 -6.60
C GLY A 196 20.73 -5.41 -5.27
N ILE A 197 20.10 -4.71 -4.32
CA ILE A 197 19.63 -5.35 -3.08
C ILE A 197 18.32 -6.11 -3.30
N ASP A 198 18.04 -7.06 -2.43
CA ASP A 198 16.76 -7.77 -2.38
C ASP A 198 15.63 -6.84 -1.90
N PHE A 199 14.42 -6.99 -2.44
CA PHE A 199 13.25 -6.22 -2.03
C PHE A 199 12.93 -6.33 -0.54
N TYR A 200 13.24 -7.47 0.08
CA TYR A 200 12.94 -7.72 1.50
C TYR A 200 14.00 -7.24 2.47
N GLU A 201 15.20 -6.83 2.01
CA GLU A 201 16.23 -6.29 2.91
C GLU A 201 15.76 -5.08 3.73
N PRO A 202 15.08 -4.05 3.14
CA PRO A 202 14.51 -2.95 3.91
C PRO A 202 13.51 -3.42 4.99
N HIS A 203 12.74 -4.49 4.73
CA HIS A 203 11.84 -5.06 5.73
C HIS A 203 12.63 -5.70 6.89
N ALA A 204 13.69 -6.42 6.61
CA ALA A 204 14.52 -7.03 7.65
C ALA A 204 15.16 -5.95 8.56
N VAL A 205 15.64 -4.85 7.97
CA VAL A 205 16.13 -3.69 8.72
C VAL A 205 15.02 -3.07 9.58
N ALA A 206 13.85 -2.84 9.00
CA ALA A 206 12.72 -2.28 9.73
C ALA A 206 12.29 -3.16 10.92
N VAL A 207 12.21 -4.47 10.72
CA VAL A 207 11.91 -5.43 11.80
C VAL A 207 12.94 -5.36 12.92
N ARG A 208 14.23 -5.30 12.58
CA ARG A 208 15.30 -5.23 13.59
C ARG A 208 15.21 -3.94 14.40
N GLU A 209 15.01 -2.81 13.76
CA GLU A 209 14.89 -1.50 14.44
C GLU A 209 13.64 -1.42 15.32
N ILE A 210 12.50 -1.87 14.82
CA ILE A 210 11.26 -1.93 15.63
C ILE A 210 11.45 -2.88 16.81
N SER A 211 12.03 -4.07 16.61
CA SER A 211 12.27 -5.04 17.68
C SER A 211 13.15 -4.46 18.77
N GLN A 212 14.26 -3.80 18.40
CA GLN A 212 15.14 -3.14 19.37
C GLN A 212 14.41 -2.01 20.10
N GLY A 213 13.72 -1.13 19.38
CA GLY A 213 12.96 -0.05 19.96
C GLY A 213 11.88 -0.52 20.94
N LEU A 214 11.17 -1.62 20.63
CA LEU A 214 10.17 -2.20 21.54
C LEU A 214 10.79 -2.78 22.82
N ILE A 215 12.01 -3.30 22.74
CA ILE A 215 12.78 -3.75 23.92
C ILE A 215 13.18 -2.52 24.74
N ASP A 216 13.77 -1.49 24.11
CA ASP A 216 14.31 -0.30 24.79
C ASP A 216 13.24 0.48 25.56
N ILE A 217 12.01 0.57 24.99
CA ILE A 217 10.88 1.22 25.66
C ILE A 217 10.11 0.29 26.62
N GLY A 218 10.55 -0.96 26.77
CA GLY A 218 10.01 -1.92 27.74
C GLY A 218 8.65 -2.54 27.36
N LEU A 219 8.26 -2.50 26.08
CA LEU A 219 7.06 -3.21 25.57
C LEU A 219 7.33 -4.70 25.37
N ILE A 220 8.55 -5.08 25.02
CA ILE A 220 9.03 -6.47 25.03
C ILE A 220 10.08 -6.58 26.15
N LYS A 221 9.84 -7.46 27.12
CA LYS A 221 10.69 -7.60 28.30
C LYS A 221 11.40 -8.94 28.35
N ASN A 222 12.61 -8.97 28.91
CA ASN A 222 13.37 -10.19 29.20
C ASN A 222 13.61 -11.06 27.95
N LYS A 223 13.86 -10.43 26.81
CA LYS A 223 14.15 -11.08 25.53
C LYS A 223 15.31 -10.38 24.85
N SER A 224 16.18 -11.16 24.21
CA SER A 224 17.19 -10.62 23.28
C SER A 224 16.52 -10.24 21.96
N ILE A 225 17.19 -9.39 21.18
CA ILE A 225 16.69 -8.99 19.85
C ILE A 225 16.56 -10.21 18.93
N ASP A 226 17.48 -11.14 19.01
CA ASP A 226 17.47 -12.34 18.17
C ASP A 226 16.28 -13.25 18.51
N GLU A 227 15.99 -13.45 19.83
CA GLU A 227 14.78 -14.15 20.26
C GLU A 227 13.49 -13.47 19.77
N VAL A 228 13.45 -12.14 19.77
CA VAL A 228 12.27 -11.37 19.31
C VAL A 228 12.05 -11.57 17.81
N ILE A 229 13.12 -11.57 17.03
CA ILE A 229 13.07 -11.74 15.57
C ILE A 229 12.76 -13.19 15.20
N GLU A 230 13.50 -14.16 15.74
CA GLU A 230 13.34 -15.59 15.45
C GLU A 230 11.95 -16.10 15.81
N ASN A 231 11.44 -15.73 16.98
CA ASN A 231 10.11 -16.10 17.43
C ASN A 231 9.00 -15.13 16.93
N GLN A 232 9.34 -14.16 16.09
CA GLN A 232 8.43 -13.19 15.49
C GLN A 232 7.57 -12.40 16.51
N LEU A 233 8.08 -12.19 17.72
CA LEU A 233 7.33 -11.51 18.80
C LEU A 233 6.98 -10.07 18.45
N TYR A 234 7.76 -9.41 17.59
CA TYR A 234 7.46 -8.08 17.06
C TYR A 234 6.12 -8.02 16.33
N LYS A 235 5.62 -9.14 15.78
CA LYS A 235 4.36 -9.17 15.02
C LYS A 235 3.12 -8.84 15.85
N ILE A 236 3.21 -8.89 17.18
CA ILE A 236 2.15 -8.42 18.08
C ILE A 236 1.91 -6.92 17.85
N PHE A 237 2.97 -6.19 17.51
CA PHE A 237 2.96 -4.73 17.33
C PHE A 237 3.12 -4.30 15.87
N PHE A 238 3.87 -5.06 15.07
CA PHE A 238 4.14 -4.78 13.66
C PHE A 238 3.87 -6.03 12.82
N MET A 239 2.65 -6.15 12.31
CA MET A 239 2.15 -7.40 11.70
C MET A 239 2.11 -7.40 10.16
N HIS A 240 2.42 -6.28 9.52
CA HIS A 240 2.42 -6.18 8.05
C HIS A 240 3.84 -6.05 7.46
N LYS A 241 3.97 -6.13 6.15
CA LYS A 241 5.22 -5.87 5.44
C LYS A 241 5.55 -4.38 5.46
N THR A 242 6.81 -4.05 5.25
CA THR A 242 7.28 -2.64 5.24
C THR A 242 6.94 -1.91 3.95
N GLY A 243 6.60 -2.62 2.87
CA GLY A 243 6.28 -1.96 1.61
C GLY A 243 5.80 -2.91 0.53
N HIS A 244 5.35 -2.33 -0.57
CA HIS A 244 4.86 -2.97 -1.79
C HIS A 244 5.20 -2.12 -3.01
N TRP A 245 5.17 -2.73 -4.22
CA TRP A 245 5.30 -1.98 -5.46
C TRP A 245 4.20 -0.93 -5.57
N LEU A 246 4.55 0.21 -6.18
CA LEU A 246 3.65 1.35 -6.41
C LEU A 246 3.78 1.79 -7.87
N GLY A 247 2.67 2.07 -8.53
CA GLY A 247 2.65 2.51 -9.91
C GLY A 247 1.26 2.89 -10.39
N MET A 248 0.77 2.21 -11.43
CA MET A 248 -0.60 2.42 -11.90
C MET A 248 -1.63 1.96 -10.87
N ASP A 249 -1.32 0.93 -10.11
CA ASP A 249 -2.08 0.51 -8.94
C ASP A 249 -1.31 0.86 -7.65
N VAL A 250 -2.05 1.07 -6.54
CA VAL A 250 -1.43 1.29 -5.23
C VAL A 250 -0.62 0.07 -4.79
N HIS A 251 -1.17 -1.13 -4.95
CA HIS A 251 -0.45 -2.39 -4.87
C HIS A 251 -0.14 -2.84 -6.29
N ASP A 252 0.95 -2.30 -6.86
CA ASP A 252 1.28 -2.52 -8.26
C ASP A 252 1.86 -3.92 -8.50
N VAL A 253 1.76 -4.36 -9.75
CA VAL A 253 2.29 -5.65 -10.20
C VAL A 253 3.81 -5.63 -10.27
N GLY A 254 4.43 -6.78 -10.06
CA GLY A 254 5.88 -6.94 -10.14
C GLY A 254 6.37 -8.17 -9.40
N ASP A 255 7.51 -8.69 -9.81
CA ASP A 255 8.16 -9.82 -9.15
C ASP A 255 8.99 -9.33 -7.95
N TYR A 256 8.61 -9.76 -6.76
CA TYR A 256 9.29 -9.44 -5.51
C TYR A 256 10.63 -10.20 -5.32
N SER A 257 10.93 -11.19 -6.15
CA SER A 257 12.21 -11.90 -6.13
C SER A 257 13.30 -11.22 -6.97
N THR A 258 12.93 -10.21 -7.77
CA THR A 258 13.87 -9.46 -8.60
C THR A 258 14.64 -8.44 -7.75
N PRO A 259 15.99 -8.41 -7.80
CA PRO A 259 16.77 -7.37 -7.15
C PRO A 259 16.37 -5.97 -7.62
N LEU A 260 16.42 -4.99 -6.72
CA LEU A 260 16.03 -3.60 -7.01
C LEU A 260 16.82 -3.02 -8.17
N LYS A 261 16.14 -2.30 -9.05
CA LYS A 261 16.73 -1.60 -10.21
C LYS A 261 16.26 -0.15 -10.22
N THR A 262 17.06 0.71 -10.87
CA THR A 262 16.67 2.10 -11.12
C THR A 262 15.36 2.14 -11.93
N GLY A 263 14.42 2.95 -11.51
CA GLY A 263 13.07 3.05 -12.09
C GLY A 263 12.01 2.24 -11.38
N MET A 264 12.37 1.32 -10.48
CA MET A 264 11.41 0.68 -9.58
C MET A 264 10.91 1.66 -8.53
N THR A 265 9.62 1.62 -8.21
CA THR A 265 8.98 2.46 -7.18
C THR A 265 8.20 1.59 -6.23
N PHE A 266 8.36 1.83 -4.93
CA PHE A 266 7.71 1.07 -3.86
C PHE A 266 7.60 1.89 -2.58
N THR A 267 6.75 1.45 -1.64
CA THR A 267 6.54 2.10 -0.35
C THR A 267 7.55 1.63 0.71
N ILE A 268 7.84 2.50 1.69
CA ILE A 268 8.52 2.14 2.95
C ILE A 268 7.69 2.74 4.08
N GLU A 269 6.85 1.92 4.67
CA GLU A 269 5.78 2.29 5.60
C GLU A 269 5.74 1.41 6.86
N PRO A 270 6.81 1.34 7.64
CA PRO A 270 6.76 0.58 8.89
C PRO A 270 5.74 1.17 9.85
N GLY A 271 5.21 0.32 10.74
CA GLY A 271 4.21 0.74 11.71
C GLY A 271 4.31 -0.01 13.03
N CYS A 272 3.71 0.58 14.07
CA CYS A 272 3.61 -0.03 15.37
C CYS A 272 2.24 0.27 15.99
N TYR A 273 1.52 -0.76 16.42
CA TYR A 273 0.12 -0.68 16.84
C TYR A 273 -0.08 -1.31 18.22
N ILE A 274 -0.29 -0.48 19.23
CA ILE A 274 -0.38 -0.91 20.63
C ILE A 274 -1.85 -1.06 21.03
N ARG A 275 -2.36 -2.27 20.93
CA ARG A 275 -3.71 -2.61 21.37
C ARG A 275 -3.75 -2.85 22.88
N PRO A 276 -4.89 -2.60 23.55
CA PRO A 276 -5.06 -2.94 24.96
C PRO A 276 -4.77 -4.42 25.24
N SER A 277 -3.87 -4.68 26.22
CA SER A 277 -3.54 -6.02 26.71
C SER A 277 -3.18 -5.93 28.19
N LYS A 278 -3.40 -7.02 28.94
CA LYS A 278 -3.02 -7.09 30.37
C LYS A 278 -1.51 -7.00 30.60
N GLU A 279 -0.73 -7.35 29.60
CA GLU A 279 0.75 -7.40 29.66
C GLU A 279 1.40 -6.07 29.28
N ILE A 280 0.61 -5.13 28.72
CA ILE A 280 1.09 -3.84 28.23
C ILE A 280 0.61 -2.73 29.18
N ASP A 281 1.53 -1.83 29.56
CA ASP A 281 1.16 -0.66 30.37
C ASP A 281 0.11 0.18 29.62
N LYS A 282 -0.93 0.58 30.35
CA LYS A 282 -2.07 1.36 29.84
C LYS A 282 -1.65 2.69 29.21
N ILE A 283 -0.49 3.24 29.55
CA ILE A 283 0.02 4.48 28.97
C ILE A 283 0.29 4.38 27.48
N PHE A 284 0.55 3.17 26.96
CA PHE A 284 0.80 2.89 25.55
C PHE A 284 -0.45 2.47 24.77
N TRP A 285 -1.57 2.19 25.45
CA TRP A 285 -2.76 1.66 24.76
C TRP A 285 -3.33 2.62 23.73
N ASN A 286 -3.81 2.05 22.63
CA ASN A 286 -4.46 2.77 21.53
C ASN A 286 -3.54 3.77 20.82
N ILE A 287 -2.24 3.47 20.77
CA ILE A 287 -1.26 4.21 19.98
C ILE A 287 -0.96 3.38 18.75
N GLY A 288 -1.44 3.83 17.58
CA GLY A 288 -1.09 3.30 16.28
C GLY A 288 -0.29 4.34 15.51
N ILE A 289 0.93 3.98 15.11
CA ILE A 289 1.84 4.82 14.34
C ILE A 289 2.24 4.06 13.08
N ARG A 290 2.06 4.69 11.91
CA ARG A 290 2.64 4.31 10.63
C ARG A 290 3.13 5.58 9.94
N ILE A 291 4.24 5.51 9.23
CA ILE A 291 4.86 6.68 8.56
C ILE A 291 5.20 6.34 7.13
#